data_65538d595d9638f00ca5904dba859ec6
#
_entry.id   65538d595d9638f00ca5904dba859ec6
#
_cell.length_a   1.000
_cell.length_b   1.000
_cell.length_c   1.000
_cell.angle_alpha   90.00
_cell.angle_beta   90.00
_cell.angle_gamma   90.00
#
_symmetry.space_group_name_H-M   'P 1'
#
loop_
_entity.id
_entity.type
_entity.pdbx_description
1 polymer ?
#
loop_
_entity_poly.entity_id
_entity_poly.type
_entity_poly.pdbx_seq_one_letter_code
_entity_poly.pdbx_strand_id
1 'polypeptide(L)' 'MVRDSFTMPQSEYQKIAEIKAACMKAKMHVKKSEVLRAGLIVLAELNAAKLRLVLNNLEKIKTGRPKKH' A
#
# COMPACT_ATOMS: atom_id res chain seq x y z
N MET A 1 -14.88 -11.70 7.33
CA MET A 1 -13.82 -10.97 6.66
C MET A 1 -14.31 -9.64 6.16
N VAL A 2 -13.48 -8.63 6.34
CA VAL A 2 -13.84 -7.30 5.84
C VAL A 2 -13.39 -7.16 4.42
N ARG A 3 -14.23 -6.58 3.59
CA ARG A 3 -13.89 -6.26 2.22
C ARG A 3 -14.12 -4.79 1.98
N ASP A 4 -13.17 -4.20 1.29
CA ASP A 4 -13.25 -2.77 1.00
C ASP A 4 -12.45 -2.51 -0.25
N SER A 5 -12.80 -1.46 -0.97
CA SER A 5 -12.06 -1.12 -2.17
C SER A 5 -11.43 0.24 -2.00
N PHE A 6 -10.22 0.37 -2.54
CA PHE A 6 -9.45 1.59 -2.43
C PHE A 6 -8.90 1.97 -3.78
N THR A 7 -8.73 3.26 -3.99
CA THR A 7 -8.06 3.73 -5.20
C THR A 7 -6.61 3.99 -4.88
N MET A 8 -5.76 3.78 -5.88
CA MET A 8 -4.37 4.11 -5.72
C MET A 8 -3.76 4.41 -7.08
N PRO A 9 -2.71 5.24 -7.11
CA PRO A 9 -2.03 5.52 -8.37
C PRO A 9 -1.37 4.29 -8.95
N GLN A 10 -1.19 4.28 -10.26
CA GLN A 10 -0.57 3.17 -10.95
C GLN A 10 0.84 2.89 -10.40
N SER A 11 1.58 3.95 -10.10
CA SER A 11 2.94 3.78 -9.59
C SER A 11 2.96 3.02 -8.28
N GLU A 12 1.98 3.24 -7.42
CA GLU A 12 1.90 2.53 -6.15
C GLU A 12 1.38 1.11 -6.35
N TYR A 13 0.46 0.95 -7.28
CA TYR A 13 -0.07 -0.37 -7.57
C TYR A 13 1.03 -1.29 -8.10
N GLN A 14 1.95 -0.73 -8.89
CA GLN A 14 3.06 -1.51 -9.41
C GLN A 14 4.01 -2.00 -8.33
N LYS A 15 4.03 -1.32 -7.19
CA LYS A 15 4.87 -1.79 -6.06
C LYS A 15 4.46 -3.17 -5.61
N ILE A 16 3.19 -3.48 -5.72
CA ILE A 16 2.72 -4.81 -5.34
C ILE A 16 3.39 -5.86 -6.21
N ALA A 17 3.46 -5.60 -7.52
CA ALA A 17 4.10 -6.54 -8.43
C ALA A 17 5.58 -6.66 -8.16
N GLU A 18 6.23 -5.54 -7.82
CA GLU A 18 7.66 -5.55 -7.51
C GLU A 18 7.94 -6.38 -6.26
N ILE A 19 7.11 -6.22 -5.24
CA ILE A 19 7.27 -6.99 -4.02
C ILE A 19 7.04 -8.47 -4.27
N LYS A 20 6.02 -8.78 -5.06
CA LYS A 20 5.75 -10.18 -5.40
C LYS A 20 6.92 -10.78 -6.16
N ALA A 21 7.52 -10.01 -7.07
CA ALA A 21 8.67 -10.50 -7.82
C ALA A 21 9.87 -10.77 -6.91
N ALA A 22 10.09 -9.89 -5.93
CA ALA A 22 11.16 -10.08 -4.98
C ALA A 22 10.93 -11.34 -4.14
N CYS A 23 9.68 -11.56 -3.75
CA CYS A 23 9.34 -12.75 -2.99
C CYS A 23 9.55 -14.00 -3.84
N MET A 24 9.20 -13.93 -5.12
CA MET A 24 9.38 -15.06 -6.01
C MET A 24 10.84 -15.44 -6.13
N LYS A 25 11.73 -14.44 -6.17
CA LYS A 25 13.17 -14.72 -6.20
C LYS A 25 13.62 -15.45 -4.96
N ALA A 26 12.94 -15.22 -3.85
CA ALA A 26 13.23 -15.92 -2.61
C ALA A 26 12.40 -17.19 -2.49
N LYS A 27 11.77 -17.61 -3.57
CA LYS A 27 10.97 -18.83 -3.63
C LYS A 27 9.75 -18.77 -2.72
N MET A 28 9.21 -17.58 -2.55
CA MET A 28 7.97 -17.40 -1.81
C MET A 28 6.88 -16.98 -2.78
N HIS A 29 5.78 -17.71 -2.76
CA HIS A 29 4.63 -17.37 -3.59
C HIS A 29 3.61 -16.65 -2.72
N VAL A 30 3.45 -15.37 -2.98
CA VAL A 30 2.55 -14.55 -2.17
C VAL A 30 1.45 -14.00 -3.05
N LYS A 31 0.30 -13.80 -2.45
CA LYS A 31 -0.84 -13.20 -3.13
C LYS A 31 -0.83 -11.70 -2.90
N LYS A 32 -1.50 -10.99 -3.80
CA LYS A 32 -1.60 -9.55 -3.69
C LYS A 32 -2.17 -9.14 -2.33
N SER A 33 -3.21 -9.84 -1.87
CA SER A 33 -3.81 -9.53 -0.59
C SER A 33 -2.84 -9.75 0.56
N GLU A 34 -1.95 -10.73 0.42
CA GLU A 34 -0.95 -10.98 1.47
C GLU A 34 0.07 -9.86 1.54
N VAL A 35 0.46 -9.32 0.39
CA VAL A 35 1.37 -8.19 0.36
C VAL A 35 0.76 -7.00 1.09
N LEU A 36 -0.52 -6.74 0.82
CA LEU A 36 -1.21 -5.62 1.47
C LEU A 36 -1.33 -5.83 2.97
N ARG A 37 -1.66 -7.06 3.36
CA ARG A 37 -1.81 -7.36 4.78
C ARG A 37 -0.49 -7.23 5.52
N ALA A 38 0.58 -7.73 4.92
CA ALA A 38 1.90 -7.60 5.52
C ALA A 38 2.31 -6.14 5.64
N GLY A 39 1.98 -5.34 4.62
CA GLY A 39 2.29 -3.93 4.67
C GLY A 39 1.61 -3.22 5.84
N LEU A 40 0.36 -3.60 6.09
CA LEU A 40 -0.36 -3.01 7.21
C LEU A 40 0.30 -3.34 8.55
N ILE A 41 0.77 -4.57 8.69
CA ILE A 41 1.43 -4.98 9.92
C ILE A 41 2.70 -4.18 10.13
N VAL A 42 3.49 -4.02 9.09
CA VAL A 42 4.73 -3.26 9.17
C VAL A 42 4.44 -1.80 9.53
N LEU A 43 3.45 -1.21 8.86
CA LEU A 43 3.10 0.18 9.13
C LEU A 43 2.63 0.38 10.57
N ALA A 44 1.89 -0.59 11.08
CA ALA A 44 1.36 -0.48 12.43
C ALA A 44 2.47 -0.48 13.48
N GLU A 45 3.65 -0.97 13.12
CA GLU A 45 4.77 -1.01 14.04
C GLU A 45 5.66 0.23 13.99
N LEU A 46 5.40 1.10 13.03
CA LEU A 46 6.19 2.33 12.93
C LEU A 46 5.72 3.35 13.94
N ASN A 47 6.66 4.18 14.40
CA ASN A 47 6.27 5.27 15.28
C ASN A 47 5.64 6.39 14.45
N ALA A 48 5.09 7.39 15.14
CA ALA A 48 4.34 8.46 14.46
C ALA A 48 5.20 9.25 13.50
N ALA A 49 6.46 9.46 13.85
CA ALA A 49 7.35 10.23 12.98
C ALA A 49 7.60 9.51 11.67
N LYS A 50 7.87 8.21 11.74
CA LYS A 50 8.11 7.43 10.53
C LYS A 50 6.84 7.25 9.72
N LEU A 51 5.72 7.07 10.40
CA LEU A 51 4.44 7.01 9.69
C LEU A 51 4.18 8.27 8.90
N ARG A 52 4.47 9.42 9.51
CA ARG A 52 4.26 10.68 8.84
C ARG A 52 5.11 10.79 7.58
N LEU A 53 6.36 10.36 7.65
CA LEU A 53 7.24 10.38 6.50
C LEU A 53 6.71 9.51 5.38
N VAL A 54 6.32 8.30 5.70
CA VAL A 54 5.82 7.37 4.70
C VAL A 54 4.55 7.91 4.07
N LEU A 55 3.61 8.38 4.88
CA LEU A 55 2.34 8.83 4.37
C LEU A 55 2.46 10.12 3.57
N ASN A 56 3.41 10.99 3.95
CA ASN A 56 3.63 12.21 3.19
C ASN A 56 4.27 11.96 1.84
N ASN A 57 4.91 10.81 1.67
CA ASN A 57 5.51 10.46 0.39
C ASN A 57 4.53 9.84 -0.59
N LEU A 58 3.30 9.62 -0.15
CA LEU A 58 2.31 9.05 -1.04
C LEU A 58 1.89 10.08 -2.07
N GLU A 59 1.64 9.61 -3.27
CA GLU A 59 1.11 10.45 -4.33
C GLU A 59 -0.31 10.85 -3.98
N LYS A 60 -0.63 12.13 -4.16
CA LYS A 60 -1.97 12.60 -3.86
C LYS A 60 -2.94 12.12 -4.93
N ILE A 61 -4.06 11.62 -4.47
CA ILE A 61 -5.09 11.11 -5.35
C ILE A 61 -6.19 12.14 -5.44
N LYS A 62 -6.54 12.49 -6.68
CA LYS A 62 -7.66 13.38 -6.89
C LYS A 62 -8.93 12.58 -6.89
N THR A 63 -9.86 12.96 -6.04
CA THR A 63 -11.15 12.32 -6.04
C THR A 63 -11.99 12.90 -7.16
N GLY A 64 -12.98 12.18 -7.59
CA GLY A 64 -13.77 12.60 -8.71
C GLY A 64 -14.69 13.76 -8.44
N ARG A 65 -14.82 14.19 -7.21
CA ARG A 65 -15.72 15.29 -6.92
C ARG A 65 -15.08 16.25 -5.94
N PRO A 66 -15.51 17.51 -6.04
CA PRO A 66 -14.91 18.53 -5.21
C PRO A 66 -15.24 18.34 -3.75
N LYS A 67 -14.35 18.84 -2.94
CA LYS A 67 -14.56 18.85 -1.52
C LYS A 67 -15.62 19.81 -1.15
N LYS A 68 -16.47 19.39 -0.26
CA LYS A 68 -17.44 20.29 0.31
C LYS A 68 -16.99 20.70 1.67
N HIS A 69 -17.35 21.88 2.02
CA HIS A 69 -16.93 22.35 3.32
C HIS A 69 -18.01 22.99 4.06
#